data_8867ed016d4e90fed3e5125eac38f97e
#
_entry.id   8867ed016d4e90fed3e5125eac38f97e
#
_cell.length_a   1.000
_cell.length_b   1.000
_cell.length_c   1.000
_cell.angle_alpha   90.00
_cell.angle_beta   90.00
_cell.angle_gamma   90.00
#
_symmetry.space_group_name_H-M   'P 1'
#
loop_
_entity.id
_entity.type
_entity.pdbx_description
1 polymer ?
#
loop_
_entity_poly.entity_id
_entity_poly.type
_entity_poly.pdbx_seq_one_letter_code
_entity_poly.pdbx_strand_id
1 'polypeptide(L)'
;KYKYYFKKNGRLSKDLFKTFGSSYKKKRMKLELNLVTHNITFLLYDGKTNKYDIPAKTVVCSTARDGRSTYVGNHYLSKGTARSWFIYKKSNPWHYYQWGVFVKGTRSWIHSEMYRGTSNKKLIASTYNGLGTNQTTACIRVQAGNARLIYDIAKTNRYSIPIRIYRSSNKGPFGKITLNDTTGKIPGNQNYDPT
;
A
#
# COMPACT_ATOMS: atom_id res chain seq x y z
N LYS A 1 -11.93 -16.81 -9.76
CA LYS A 1 -12.44 -17.21 -8.44
C LYS A 1 -11.30 -17.07 -7.43
N TYR A 2 -11.56 -16.48 -6.23
CA TYR A 2 -10.58 -16.35 -5.17
C TYR A 2 -10.70 -17.52 -4.18
N LYS A 3 -9.57 -17.87 -3.55
CA LYS A 3 -9.48 -18.82 -2.46
C LYS A 3 -9.29 -18.07 -1.14
N TYR A 4 -10.27 -18.19 -0.24
CA TYR A 4 -10.27 -17.48 1.03
C TYR A 4 -9.80 -18.34 2.19
N TYR A 5 -9.23 -17.69 3.20
CA TYR A 5 -8.85 -18.32 4.45
C TYR A 5 -9.74 -17.86 5.59
N PHE A 6 -10.11 -18.81 6.46
CA PHE A 6 -10.92 -18.55 7.63
C PHE A 6 -10.11 -18.79 8.90
N LYS A 7 -10.38 -17.99 9.93
CA LYS A 7 -9.84 -18.19 11.27
C LYS A 7 -10.49 -19.42 11.90
N LYS A 8 -9.90 -19.94 13.01
CA LYS A 8 -10.45 -21.09 13.76
C LYS A 8 -11.92 -20.91 14.19
N ASN A 9 -12.35 -19.67 14.40
CA ASN A 9 -13.74 -19.31 14.77
C ASN A 9 -14.67 -19.14 13.55
N GLY A 10 -14.30 -19.59 12.37
CA GLY A 10 -15.10 -19.51 11.14
C GLY A 10 -15.15 -18.13 10.46
N ARG A 11 -14.54 -17.11 11.04
CA ARG A 11 -14.54 -15.76 10.43
C ARG A 11 -13.52 -15.65 9.30
N LEU A 12 -13.89 -14.99 8.21
CA LEU A 12 -12.99 -14.69 7.09
C LEU A 12 -11.77 -13.89 7.57
N SER A 13 -10.57 -14.36 7.24
CA SER A 13 -9.34 -13.60 7.47
C SER A 13 -9.10 -12.62 6.33
N LYS A 14 -9.19 -11.32 6.63
CA LYS A 14 -8.91 -10.22 5.68
C LYS A 14 -7.47 -9.69 5.77
N ASP A 15 -6.65 -10.24 6.67
CA ASP A 15 -5.22 -9.92 6.83
C ASP A 15 -4.46 -11.18 7.21
N LEU A 16 -3.91 -11.86 6.20
CA LEU A 16 -3.15 -13.09 6.40
C LEU A 16 -1.77 -12.83 7.03
N PHE A 17 -1.21 -11.63 6.84
CA PHE A 17 0.06 -11.25 7.47
C PHE A 17 -0.08 -11.15 8.99
N LYS A 18 -1.20 -10.60 9.46
CA LYS A 18 -1.53 -10.56 10.89
C LYS A 18 -1.93 -11.94 11.43
N THR A 19 -2.70 -12.72 10.65
CA THR A 19 -3.24 -14.01 11.10
C THR A 19 -2.18 -15.11 11.17
N PHE A 20 -1.24 -15.14 10.21
CA PHE A 20 -0.27 -16.23 10.05
C PHE A 20 1.20 -15.79 10.21
N GLY A 21 1.43 -14.53 10.57
CA GLY A 21 2.73 -14.00 10.95
C GLY A 21 3.65 -13.64 9.79
N SER A 22 4.90 -13.32 10.14
CA SER A 22 5.90 -12.73 9.23
C SER A 22 6.33 -13.64 8.08
N SER A 23 6.21 -14.96 8.23
CA SER A 23 6.53 -15.92 7.16
C SER A 23 5.74 -15.68 5.87
N TYR A 24 4.53 -15.15 5.98
CA TYR A 24 3.70 -14.80 4.82
C TYR A 24 4.27 -13.64 3.98
N LYS A 25 5.11 -12.76 4.57
CA LYS A 25 5.83 -11.71 3.83
C LYS A 25 6.81 -12.28 2.78
N LYS A 26 7.31 -13.50 2.99
CA LYS A 26 8.27 -14.18 2.11
C LYS A 26 7.61 -15.03 1.01
N LYS A 27 6.30 -15.19 1.03
CA LYS A 27 5.57 -15.96 0.01
C LYS A 27 5.57 -15.23 -1.34
N ARG A 28 5.57 -16.02 -2.42
CA ARG A 28 5.40 -15.46 -3.76
C ARG A 28 4.05 -14.76 -3.85
N MET A 29 4.05 -13.49 -4.29
CA MET A 29 2.85 -12.66 -4.34
C MET A 29 2.91 -11.65 -5.48
N LYS A 30 1.78 -11.05 -5.80
CA LYS A 30 1.64 -9.83 -6.59
C LYS A 30 0.76 -8.82 -5.86
N LEU A 31 0.89 -7.54 -6.23
CA LEU A 31 0.00 -6.47 -5.81
C LEU A 31 -0.91 -6.06 -6.97
N GLU A 32 -2.14 -5.72 -6.67
CA GLU A 32 -3.09 -5.10 -7.60
C GLU A 32 -3.56 -3.76 -7.04
N LEU A 33 -3.18 -2.67 -7.71
CA LEU A 33 -3.62 -1.31 -7.39
C LEU A 33 -4.75 -0.92 -8.33
N ASN A 34 -5.93 -0.71 -7.78
CA ASN A 34 -7.08 -0.19 -8.50
C ASN A 34 -7.24 1.32 -8.25
N LEU A 35 -7.07 2.12 -9.30
CA LEU A 35 -7.12 3.58 -9.24
C LEU A 35 -8.55 4.14 -9.04
N VAL A 36 -9.60 3.35 -9.26
CA VAL A 36 -11.00 3.76 -9.06
C VAL A 36 -11.42 3.57 -7.60
N THR A 37 -11.00 2.48 -7.00
CA THR A 37 -11.34 2.17 -5.60
C THR A 37 -10.31 2.73 -4.61
N HIS A 38 -9.14 3.18 -5.08
CA HIS A 38 -8.00 3.57 -4.26
C HIS A 38 -7.56 2.48 -3.28
N ASN A 39 -7.46 1.25 -3.79
CA ASN A 39 -7.06 0.09 -2.98
C ASN A 39 -5.89 -0.65 -3.61
N ILE A 40 -5.00 -1.14 -2.75
CA ILE A 40 -3.97 -2.12 -3.10
C ILE A 40 -4.36 -3.45 -2.49
N THR A 41 -4.53 -4.48 -3.32
CA THR A 41 -4.79 -5.86 -2.88
C THR A 41 -3.53 -6.70 -3.03
N PHE A 42 -3.16 -7.40 -1.98
CA PHE A 42 -2.07 -8.38 -1.96
C PHE A 42 -2.66 -9.75 -2.30
N LEU A 43 -2.15 -10.39 -3.33
CA LEU A 43 -2.56 -11.71 -3.79
C LEU A 43 -1.37 -12.66 -3.71
N LEU A 44 -1.50 -13.73 -2.89
CA LEU A 44 -0.50 -14.78 -2.82
C LEU A 44 -0.69 -15.75 -3.98
N TYR A 45 0.44 -16.34 -4.39
CA TYR A 45 0.45 -17.39 -5.40
C TYR A 45 -0.02 -18.73 -4.78
N ASP A 46 -0.97 -19.38 -5.43
CA ASP A 46 -1.39 -20.74 -5.13
C ASP A 46 -0.70 -21.71 -6.09
N GLY A 47 0.19 -22.54 -5.58
CA GLY A 47 0.90 -23.56 -6.38
C GLY A 47 -0.01 -24.65 -6.93
N LYS A 48 -1.24 -24.83 -6.37
CA LYS A 48 -2.20 -25.82 -6.87
C LYS A 48 -2.92 -25.34 -8.13
N THR A 49 -3.23 -24.05 -8.20
CA THR A 49 -3.93 -23.43 -9.34
C THR A 49 -2.98 -22.74 -10.33
N ASN A 50 -1.70 -22.57 -9.95
CA ASN A 50 -0.70 -21.78 -10.68
C ASN A 50 -1.15 -20.31 -10.89
N LYS A 51 -1.91 -19.74 -9.94
CA LYS A 51 -2.48 -18.38 -10.03
C LYS A 51 -2.21 -17.58 -8.75
N TYR A 52 -2.33 -16.26 -8.88
CA TYR A 52 -2.37 -15.33 -7.76
C TYR A 52 -3.83 -15.11 -7.35
N ASP A 53 -4.41 -16.06 -6.66
CA ASP A 53 -5.84 -16.12 -6.34
C ASP A 53 -6.15 -16.19 -4.85
N ILE A 54 -5.14 -16.08 -3.97
CA ILE A 54 -5.30 -16.06 -2.52
C ILE A 54 -5.19 -14.60 -2.04
N PRO A 55 -6.33 -13.92 -1.75
CA PRO A 55 -6.28 -12.56 -1.21
C PRO A 55 -5.75 -12.57 0.22
N ALA A 56 -4.65 -11.84 0.43
CA ALA A 56 -3.97 -11.78 1.72
C ALA A 56 -4.34 -10.54 2.53
N LYS A 57 -4.48 -9.39 1.87
CA LYS A 57 -4.86 -8.12 2.47
C LYS A 57 -5.28 -7.13 1.39
N THR A 58 -6.18 -6.20 1.74
CA THR A 58 -6.44 -4.99 0.94
C THR A 58 -6.21 -3.77 1.83
N VAL A 59 -5.55 -2.75 1.29
CA VAL A 59 -5.24 -1.50 1.99
C VAL A 59 -5.72 -0.30 1.18
N VAL A 60 -6.15 0.74 1.88
CA VAL A 60 -6.49 2.03 1.28
C VAL A 60 -5.22 2.74 0.82
N CYS A 61 -5.28 3.42 -0.31
CA CYS A 61 -4.17 4.24 -0.81
C CYS A 61 -4.68 5.53 -1.46
N SER A 62 -3.78 6.49 -1.63
CA SER A 62 -3.99 7.67 -2.47
C SER A 62 -3.11 7.64 -3.69
N THR A 63 -3.60 8.17 -4.79
CA THR A 63 -2.95 8.15 -6.10
C THR A 63 -2.88 9.55 -6.72
N ALA A 64 -2.48 9.65 -7.97
CA ALA A 64 -2.30 10.93 -8.64
C ALA A 64 -3.60 11.73 -8.71
N ARG A 65 -3.51 13.04 -8.43
CA ARG A 65 -4.57 14.05 -8.59
C ARG A 65 -4.85 14.31 -10.07
N ASP A 66 -5.94 14.96 -10.35
CA ASP A 66 -6.35 15.33 -11.71
C ASP A 66 -5.24 16.10 -12.45
N GLY A 67 -5.11 15.87 -13.74
CA GLY A 67 -4.03 16.38 -14.57
C GLY A 67 -2.65 15.75 -14.33
N ARG A 68 -2.57 14.71 -13.46
CA ARG A 68 -1.38 13.90 -13.18
C ARG A 68 -1.69 12.42 -13.37
N SER A 69 -0.67 11.57 -13.41
CA SER A 69 -0.88 10.15 -13.70
C SER A 69 -0.10 9.25 -12.75
N THR A 70 -0.81 8.30 -12.16
CA THR A 70 -0.21 7.06 -11.66
C THR A 70 -0.22 6.05 -12.81
N TYR A 71 0.95 5.56 -13.19
CA TYR A 71 1.16 4.82 -14.44
C TYR A 71 0.42 3.48 -14.44
N VAL A 72 -0.61 3.37 -15.29
CA VAL A 72 -1.34 2.11 -15.54
C VAL A 72 -0.42 1.10 -16.25
N GLY A 73 -0.53 -0.17 -15.92
CA GLY A 73 0.22 -1.26 -16.53
C GLY A 73 0.73 -2.30 -15.54
N ASN A 74 1.58 -3.19 -16.05
CA ASN A 74 2.27 -4.20 -15.24
C ASN A 74 3.69 -3.72 -14.95
N HIS A 75 4.03 -3.66 -13.69
CA HIS A 75 5.28 -3.14 -13.16
C HIS A 75 5.85 -4.08 -12.09
N TYR A 76 6.97 -3.70 -11.47
CA TYR A 76 7.60 -4.48 -10.41
C TYR A 76 8.05 -3.58 -9.26
N LEU A 77 7.97 -4.08 -8.03
CA LEU A 77 8.59 -3.44 -6.88
C LEU A 77 10.11 -3.68 -6.91
N SER A 78 10.88 -2.62 -6.73
CA SER A 78 12.34 -2.66 -6.79
C SER A 78 12.96 -2.75 -5.39
N LYS A 79 13.69 -3.84 -5.11
CA LYS A 79 14.43 -4.03 -3.86
C LYS A 79 15.52 -2.98 -3.65
N GLY A 80 16.25 -2.63 -4.71
CA GLY A 80 17.43 -1.76 -4.67
C GLY A 80 17.16 -0.31 -4.29
N THR A 81 15.91 0.11 -4.30
CA THR A 81 15.51 1.50 -4.04
C THR A 81 14.63 1.67 -2.81
N ALA A 82 14.44 0.61 -2.01
CA ALA A 82 13.67 0.69 -0.78
C ALA A 82 14.36 1.57 0.27
N ARG A 83 13.67 2.57 0.82
CA ARG A 83 14.20 3.56 1.79
C ARG A 83 13.32 3.67 3.01
N SER A 84 13.93 3.71 4.22
CA SER A 84 13.20 3.92 5.47
C SER A 84 12.66 5.34 5.60
N TRP A 85 13.49 6.33 5.31
CA TRP A 85 13.12 7.73 5.17
C TRP A 85 13.68 8.32 3.89
N PHE A 86 12.90 9.22 3.24
CA PHE A 86 13.37 10.04 2.14
C PHE A 86 12.62 11.37 2.09
N ILE A 87 13.22 12.34 1.40
CA ILE A 87 12.76 13.73 1.37
C ILE A 87 12.29 14.12 -0.02
N TYR A 88 11.24 14.94 -0.06
CA TYR A 88 10.83 15.65 -1.25
C TYR A 88 11.35 17.10 -1.19
N LYS A 89 12.54 17.32 -1.73
CA LYS A 89 13.26 18.61 -1.66
C LYS A 89 12.64 19.74 -2.48
N LYS A 90 11.72 19.44 -3.41
CA LYS A 90 11.05 20.46 -4.24
C LYS A 90 9.84 21.11 -3.57
N SER A 91 9.46 20.65 -2.38
CA SER A 91 8.41 21.27 -1.58
C SER A 91 8.98 22.30 -0.61
N ASN A 92 8.22 23.34 -0.29
CA ASN A 92 8.52 24.31 0.77
C ASN A 92 7.29 24.41 1.69
N PRO A 93 7.38 24.02 3.00
CA PRO A 93 8.53 23.35 3.62
C PRO A 93 8.81 21.96 3.02
N TRP A 94 10.03 21.46 3.22
CA TRP A 94 10.40 20.13 2.79
C TRP A 94 9.55 19.08 3.49
N HIS A 95 9.05 18.11 2.72
CA HIS A 95 8.26 17.00 3.21
C HIS A 95 9.06 15.71 3.21
N TYR A 96 8.82 14.87 4.21
CA TYR A 96 9.46 13.59 4.42
C TYR A 96 8.44 12.46 4.30
N TYR A 97 8.88 11.30 3.86
CA TYR A 97 8.10 10.09 3.71
C TYR A 97 8.83 8.90 4.31
N GLN A 98 8.09 7.91 4.78
CA GLN A 98 8.64 6.67 5.31
C GLN A 98 8.40 5.50 4.35
N TRP A 99 9.30 4.51 4.47
CA TRP A 99 9.12 3.17 3.91
C TRP A 99 8.85 3.16 2.41
N GLY A 100 9.58 3.97 1.68
CA GLY A 100 9.42 4.08 0.23
C GLY A 100 9.94 2.88 -0.53
N VAL A 101 9.15 2.40 -1.49
CA VAL A 101 9.53 1.37 -2.46
C VAL A 101 9.27 1.89 -3.86
N PHE A 102 10.30 1.91 -4.71
CA PHE A 102 10.16 2.37 -6.08
C PHE A 102 9.43 1.34 -6.94
N VAL A 103 8.50 1.80 -7.77
CA VAL A 103 7.80 0.99 -8.75
C VAL A 103 8.56 1.06 -10.08
N LYS A 104 9.33 0.02 -10.40
CA LYS A 104 10.16 -0.08 -11.62
C LYS A 104 9.27 0.00 -12.86
N GLY A 105 9.71 0.77 -13.85
CA GLY A 105 8.95 1.07 -15.08
C GLY A 105 8.01 2.27 -14.94
N THR A 106 8.11 3.01 -13.82
CA THR A 106 7.36 4.23 -13.57
C THR A 106 8.25 5.32 -12.97
N ARG A 107 7.66 6.49 -12.65
CA ARG A 107 8.28 7.52 -11.80
C ARG A 107 7.68 7.54 -10.39
N SER A 108 7.00 6.46 -10.00
CA SER A 108 6.20 6.40 -8.78
C SER A 108 6.89 5.61 -7.68
N TRP A 109 6.64 6.02 -6.44
CA TRP A 109 6.98 5.30 -5.23
C TRP A 109 5.72 4.93 -4.49
N ILE A 110 5.72 3.80 -3.80
CA ILE A 110 4.76 3.49 -2.74
C ILE A 110 5.42 3.87 -1.43
N HIS A 111 4.77 4.69 -0.61
CA HIS A 111 5.31 5.20 0.65
C HIS A 111 4.21 5.65 1.61
N SER A 112 4.60 6.04 2.84
CA SER A 112 3.70 6.60 3.85
C SER A 112 3.10 7.94 3.42
N GLU A 113 2.24 8.48 4.27
CA GLU A 113 1.83 9.88 4.23
C GLU A 113 2.98 10.84 4.56
N MET A 114 2.71 12.15 4.55
CA MET A 114 3.71 13.20 4.65
C MET A 114 4.02 13.57 6.09
N TYR A 115 5.30 13.84 6.35
CA TYR A 115 5.81 14.29 7.64
C TYR A 115 6.61 15.60 7.49
N ARG A 116 6.64 16.42 8.54
CA ARG A 116 7.45 17.65 8.62
C ARG A 116 8.90 17.40 9.05
N GLY A 117 9.38 16.16 9.01
CA GLY A 117 10.73 15.74 9.41
C GLY A 117 10.82 14.24 9.57
N THR A 118 11.96 13.73 10.01
CA THR A 118 12.26 12.30 10.14
C THR A 118 11.83 11.72 11.49
N SER A 119 10.67 12.12 12.00
CA SER A 119 10.09 11.62 13.25
C SER A 119 8.67 11.14 13.03
N ASN A 120 8.32 10.00 13.63
CA ASN A 120 6.96 9.46 13.61
C ASN A 120 5.92 10.40 14.26
N LYS A 121 6.39 11.38 15.07
CA LYS A 121 5.57 12.40 15.72
C LYS A 121 5.52 13.72 14.92
N LYS A 122 5.69 13.68 13.61
CA LYS A 122 5.64 14.86 12.73
C LYS A 122 4.73 14.65 11.50
N LEU A 123 3.76 13.72 11.61
CA LEU A 123 2.77 13.48 10.57
C LEU A 123 1.95 14.75 10.29
N ILE A 124 1.62 14.97 9.02
CA ILE A 124 0.70 16.02 8.59
C ILE A 124 -0.71 15.38 8.50
N ALA A 125 -1.54 15.61 9.52
CA ALA A 125 -2.85 14.96 9.67
C ALA A 125 -3.77 15.16 8.46
N SER A 126 -3.74 16.33 7.80
CA SER A 126 -4.56 16.61 6.62
C SER A 126 -4.26 15.68 5.45
N THR A 127 -2.98 15.29 5.25
CA THR A 127 -2.62 14.34 4.18
C THR A 127 -3.08 12.93 4.52
N TYR A 128 -2.97 12.51 5.79
CA TYR A 128 -3.49 11.24 6.26
C TYR A 128 -5.00 11.13 6.07
N ASN A 129 -5.74 12.18 6.45
CA ASN A 129 -7.20 12.22 6.35
C ASN A 129 -7.71 12.24 4.90
N GLY A 130 -6.85 12.54 3.95
CA GLY A 130 -7.13 12.45 2.53
C GLY A 130 -6.86 11.07 1.91
N LEU A 131 -6.42 10.05 2.67
CA LEU A 131 -6.24 8.70 2.14
C LEU A 131 -7.53 8.16 1.50
N GLY A 132 -7.38 7.50 0.35
CA GLY A 132 -8.50 7.01 -0.45
C GLY A 132 -8.97 7.99 -1.53
N THR A 133 -8.21 9.08 -1.77
CA THR A 133 -8.49 10.07 -2.81
C THR A 133 -7.28 10.37 -3.71
N ASN A 134 -7.49 11.21 -4.72
CA ASN A 134 -6.45 11.68 -5.62
C ASN A 134 -5.68 12.84 -4.97
N GLN A 135 -4.46 12.63 -4.47
CA GLN A 135 -3.69 13.62 -3.73
C GLN A 135 -2.29 13.88 -4.25
N THR A 136 -1.74 12.97 -5.04
CA THR A 136 -0.30 12.95 -5.33
C THR A 136 0.01 13.50 -6.72
N THR A 137 1.29 13.62 -7.04
CA THR A 137 1.73 13.90 -8.42
C THR A 137 1.77 12.62 -9.26
N ALA A 138 2.30 11.53 -8.70
CA ALA A 138 2.34 10.21 -9.35
C ALA A 138 2.50 9.08 -8.33
N CYS A 139 3.03 9.39 -7.14
CA CYS A 139 3.29 8.43 -6.09
C CYS A 139 2.00 7.81 -5.51
N ILE A 140 2.17 6.71 -4.81
CA ILE A 140 1.10 5.97 -4.16
C ILE A 140 1.33 6.07 -2.66
N ARG A 141 0.40 6.72 -1.93
CA ARG A 141 0.48 6.86 -0.48
C ARG A 141 -0.40 5.85 0.21
N VAL A 142 0.09 5.32 1.32
CA VAL A 142 -0.63 4.40 2.21
C VAL A 142 -0.34 4.78 3.66
N GLN A 143 -1.09 4.21 4.61
CA GLN A 143 -0.78 4.32 6.03
C GLN A 143 0.63 3.82 6.34
N ALA A 144 1.31 4.36 7.35
CA ALA A 144 2.71 4.07 7.64
C ALA A 144 2.97 2.58 7.90
N GLY A 145 2.10 1.90 8.66
CA GLY A 145 2.21 0.46 8.89
C GLY A 145 2.06 -0.37 7.61
N ASN A 146 1.19 0.06 6.68
CA ASN A 146 1.05 -0.59 5.38
C ASN A 146 2.25 -0.30 4.45
N ALA A 147 2.80 0.92 4.49
CA ALA A 147 4.05 1.25 3.80
C ALA A 147 5.20 0.39 4.30
N ARG A 148 5.33 0.20 5.63
CA ARG A 148 6.31 -0.67 6.26
C ARG A 148 6.13 -2.13 5.83
N LEU A 149 4.89 -2.62 5.77
CA LEU A 149 4.61 -3.97 5.27
C LEU A 149 5.12 -4.17 3.83
N ILE A 150 4.81 -3.22 2.92
CA ILE A 150 5.25 -3.28 1.52
C ILE A 150 6.79 -3.19 1.43
N TYR A 151 7.40 -2.32 2.22
CA TYR A 151 8.85 -2.18 2.32
C TYR A 151 9.52 -3.47 2.78
N ASP A 152 9.01 -4.09 3.85
CA ASP A 152 9.54 -5.35 4.37
C ASP A 152 9.40 -6.47 3.33
N ILE A 153 8.24 -6.58 2.67
CA ILE A 153 8.00 -7.54 1.60
C ILE A 153 9.01 -7.33 0.46
N ALA A 154 9.19 -6.09 -0.01
CA ALA A 154 10.11 -5.79 -1.10
C ALA A 154 11.57 -6.11 -0.74
N LYS A 155 11.98 -5.89 0.52
CA LYS A 155 13.35 -6.17 0.97
C LYS A 155 13.63 -7.65 1.24
N THR A 156 12.67 -8.37 1.78
CA THR A 156 12.89 -9.74 2.29
C THR A 156 12.43 -10.83 1.34
N ASN A 157 11.55 -10.50 0.38
CA ASN A 157 11.03 -11.51 -0.54
C ASN A 157 12.09 -11.89 -1.58
N ARG A 158 12.33 -13.19 -1.74
CA ARG A 158 13.24 -13.72 -2.76
C ARG A 158 12.68 -13.67 -4.19
N TYR A 159 11.36 -13.55 -4.32
CA TYR A 159 10.68 -13.45 -5.60
C TYR A 159 10.58 -12.00 -6.03
N SER A 160 10.65 -11.75 -7.33
CA SER A 160 10.22 -10.48 -7.90
C SER A 160 8.74 -10.27 -7.61
N ILE A 161 8.36 -9.06 -7.19
CA ILE A 161 6.99 -8.75 -6.80
C ILE A 161 6.33 -7.91 -7.89
N PRO A 162 5.51 -8.53 -8.76
CA PRO A 162 4.76 -7.77 -9.76
C PRO A 162 3.70 -6.90 -9.09
N ILE A 163 3.46 -5.73 -9.66
CA ILE A 163 2.34 -4.87 -9.35
C ILE A 163 1.60 -4.51 -10.63
N ARG A 164 0.30 -4.80 -10.67
CA ARG A 164 -0.61 -4.36 -11.72
C ARG A 164 -1.33 -3.10 -11.25
N ILE A 165 -1.22 -2.02 -12.01
CA ILE A 165 -1.94 -0.77 -11.79
C ILE A 165 -3.02 -0.64 -12.86
N TYR A 166 -4.28 -0.50 -12.45
CA TYR A 166 -5.41 -0.54 -13.38
C TYR A 166 -6.60 0.31 -12.89
N ARG A 167 -7.61 0.47 -13.75
CA ARG A 167 -8.87 1.15 -13.45
C ARG A 167 -10.02 0.16 -13.58
N SER A 168 -10.84 0.01 -12.54
CA SER A 168 -12.04 -0.84 -12.56
C SER A 168 -13.01 -0.43 -11.46
N SER A 169 -14.30 -0.50 -11.75
CA SER A 169 -15.37 -0.38 -10.75
C SER A 169 -15.47 -1.61 -9.84
N ASN A 170 -14.83 -2.72 -10.18
CA ASN A 170 -14.78 -3.91 -9.35
C ASN A 170 -14.04 -3.61 -8.04
N LYS A 171 -14.71 -3.87 -6.92
CA LYS A 171 -14.21 -3.58 -5.57
C LYS A 171 -13.16 -4.57 -5.04
N GLY A 172 -12.85 -5.63 -5.82
CA GLY A 172 -11.88 -6.66 -5.43
C GLY A 172 -12.41 -7.66 -4.41
N PRO A 173 -11.54 -8.58 -3.93
CA PRO A 173 -11.95 -9.74 -3.14
C PRO A 173 -12.51 -9.42 -1.75
N PHE A 174 -12.11 -8.31 -1.14
CA PHE A 174 -12.56 -7.90 0.19
C PHE A 174 -13.49 -6.69 0.18
N GLY A 175 -13.95 -6.29 -1.03
CA GLY A 175 -14.71 -5.05 -1.21
C GLY A 175 -13.79 -3.82 -1.27
N LYS A 176 -14.39 -2.64 -1.44
CA LYS A 176 -13.68 -1.37 -1.31
C LYS A 176 -13.37 -1.13 0.16
N ILE A 177 -12.11 -0.96 0.48
CA ILE A 177 -11.64 -0.57 1.82
C ILE A 177 -11.40 0.94 1.81
N THR A 178 -11.95 1.61 2.80
CA THR A 178 -11.79 3.05 3.04
C THR A 178 -10.95 3.29 4.29
N LEU A 179 -10.59 4.54 4.55
CA LEU A 179 -9.90 4.90 5.81
C LEU A 179 -10.77 4.57 7.04
N ASN A 180 -12.10 4.72 6.95
CA ASN A 180 -13.03 4.41 8.03
C ASN A 180 -13.11 2.90 8.35
N ASP A 181 -12.81 2.03 7.36
CA ASP A 181 -12.75 0.59 7.59
C ASP A 181 -11.47 0.13 8.30
N THR A 182 -10.55 1.05 8.58
CA THR A 182 -9.26 0.81 9.23
C THR A 182 -9.14 1.58 10.54
N THR A 183 -8.56 2.76 10.50
CA THR A 183 -8.31 3.61 11.69
C THR A 183 -9.25 4.80 11.80
N GLY A 184 -10.01 5.10 10.75
CA GLY A 184 -10.76 6.35 10.62
C GLY A 184 -9.85 7.56 10.33
N LYS A 185 -10.47 8.72 10.21
CA LYS A 185 -9.78 10.00 10.18
C LYS A 185 -9.21 10.32 11.57
N ILE A 186 -8.12 11.04 11.60
CA ILE A 186 -7.45 11.47 12.84
C ILE A 186 -7.74 12.95 13.12
N PRO A 187 -7.69 13.39 14.40
CA PRO A 187 -7.78 14.80 14.75
C PRO A 187 -6.71 15.64 14.05
N GLY A 188 -7.03 16.89 13.70
CA GLY A 188 -6.12 17.78 12.98
C GLY A 188 -4.80 18.09 13.71
N ASN A 189 -4.80 17.99 15.04
CA ASN A 189 -3.63 18.14 15.89
C ASN A 189 -2.88 16.82 16.17
N GLN A 190 -3.38 15.67 15.73
CA GLN A 190 -2.65 14.42 15.85
C GLN A 190 -1.45 14.40 14.88
N ASN A 191 -0.29 14.09 15.42
CA ASN A 191 1.00 14.18 14.70
C ASN A 191 1.67 12.83 14.46
N TYR A 192 0.94 11.73 14.63
CA TYR A 192 1.42 10.36 14.38
C TYR A 192 0.39 9.54 13.59
N ASP A 193 0.89 8.59 12.79
CA ASP A 193 0.07 7.59 12.08
C ASP A 193 -0.31 6.48 13.08
N PRO A 194 -1.59 6.13 13.20
CA PRO A 194 -2.07 5.14 14.19
C PRO A 194 -1.80 3.68 13.80
N THR A 195 -1.05 3.39 12.70
CA THR A 195 -0.77 2.02 12.21
C THR A 195 0.66 1.54 12.45
#